data_5b0057ca08de0a049aaee318133fd04e
#
_entry.id   5b0057ca08de0a049aaee318133fd04e
#
_cell.length_a   1.000
_cell.length_b   1.000
_cell.length_c   1.000
_cell.angle_alpha   90.00
_cell.angle_beta   90.00
_cell.angle_gamma   90.00
#
_symmetry.space_group_name_H-M   'P 1'
#
loop_
_entity.id
_entity.type
_entity.pdbx_description
1 polymer ?
#
loop_
_entity_poly.entity_id
_entity_poly.type
_entity_poly.pdbx_seq_one_letter_code
_entity_poly.pdbx_strand_id
1 'polypeptide(L)'
;MMVGHTVTLNIDRPEPVDPKPRIEVNGLTVRSVDGILKLQDVSFTAMSGEILGIAGISGSGQKELLEAIAGLQPVENGSVSYIEDDGTRDELLGKDPLSIAEKGITLSFVPEDRLGMGLVGGMDLGDNMMLRSFRKGRSFFTDRKNPRRLAKQVVEELDVKTPSIETQVRKLSGGNVQKVLVGREIASAPKVLLTAYAVRGLDINSSHTIYDLLNQQKQKGVAVIYVGEDLDVLLELCDRILVLCAGRVSGIVPGRGAKKREVGMMMTHIGGGSNE
;
A
#
# COMPACT_ATOMS: atom_id res chain seq x y z
N MET A 1 36.04 -4.53 -8.62
CA MET A 1 35.68 -3.13 -8.30
C MET A 1 34.36 -2.82 -8.99
N MET A 2 33.25 -3.01 -8.29
CA MET A 2 31.94 -2.54 -8.79
C MET A 2 31.86 -1.06 -8.42
N VAL A 3 32.03 -0.20 -9.39
CA VAL A 3 31.80 1.23 -9.25
C VAL A 3 30.29 1.40 -9.19
N GLY A 4 29.76 1.69 -8.00
CA GLY A 4 28.35 2.02 -7.82
C GLY A 4 28.04 3.33 -8.51
N HIS A 5 27.46 3.24 -9.70
CA HIS A 5 26.75 4.36 -10.27
C HIS A 5 25.52 4.60 -9.37
N THR A 6 25.42 5.79 -8.81
CA THR A 6 24.18 6.30 -8.21
C THR A 6 23.15 6.33 -9.35
N VAL A 7 22.29 5.35 -9.42
CA VAL A 7 21.13 5.38 -10.33
C VAL A 7 20.21 6.44 -9.73
N THR A 8 20.17 7.61 -10.34
CA THR A 8 19.15 8.62 -10.04
C THR A 8 17.82 8.02 -10.48
N LEU A 9 16.98 7.66 -9.52
CA LEU A 9 15.67 7.03 -9.78
C LEU A 9 14.72 7.97 -10.51
N ASN A 10 14.98 9.29 -10.45
CA ASN A 10 14.26 10.35 -11.15
C ASN A 10 12.73 10.21 -11.05
N ILE A 11 12.24 9.93 -9.83
CA ILE A 11 10.81 9.81 -9.55
C ILE A 11 10.23 11.22 -9.42
N ASP A 12 9.30 11.57 -10.29
CA ASP A 12 8.52 12.80 -10.14
C ASP A 12 7.62 12.67 -8.92
N ARG A 13 7.85 13.55 -7.92
CA ARG A 13 7.05 13.58 -6.70
C ARG A 13 6.43 14.97 -6.53
N PRO A 14 5.17 15.16 -6.92
CA PRO A 14 4.44 16.39 -6.67
C PRO A 14 4.29 16.63 -5.16
N GLU A 15 4.28 17.88 -4.72
CA GLU A 15 4.04 18.20 -3.31
C GLU A 15 2.58 17.88 -2.92
N PRO A 16 2.33 17.47 -1.66
CA PRO A 16 0.96 17.31 -1.14
C PRO A 16 0.18 18.62 -1.20
N VAL A 17 -1.09 18.55 -1.59
CA VAL A 17 -1.99 19.71 -1.62
C VAL A 17 -3.03 19.58 -0.51
N ASP A 18 -3.04 20.51 0.45
CA ASP A 18 -3.95 20.57 1.60
C ASP A 18 -4.13 19.20 2.31
N PRO A 19 -3.03 18.59 2.81
CA PRO A 19 -3.09 17.26 3.41
C PRO A 19 -3.88 17.29 4.72
N LYS A 20 -4.88 16.42 4.85
CA LYS A 20 -5.72 16.25 6.05
C LYS A 20 -5.54 14.85 6.63
N PRO A 21 -5.64 14.67 7.97
CA PRO A 21 -5.62 13.35 8.56
C PRO A 21 -6.63 12.41 7.89
N ARG A 22 -6.22 11.20 7.53
CA ARG A 22 -7.08 10.21 6.88
C ARG A 22 -7.09 8.88 7.61
N ILE A 23 -5.93 8.39 8.04
CA ILE A 23 -5.80 7.22 8.92
C ILE A 23 -5.00 7.65 10.14
N GLU A 24 -5.56 7.41 11.31
CA GLU A 24 -4.90 7.61 12.59
C GLU A 24 -4.76 6.27 13.31
N VAL A 25 -3.54 5.91 13.63
CA VAL A 25 -3.18 4.69 14.35
C VAL A 25 -2.66 5.11 15.72
N ASN A 26 -3.22 4.56 16.79
CA ASN A 26 -2.84 4.87 18.16
C ASN A 26 -2.59 3.61 18.97
N GLY A 27 -1.37 3.47 19.50
CA GLY A 27 -0.99 2.41 20.43
C GLY A 27 -1.11 0.99 19.88
N LEU A 28 -1.01 0.81 18.55
CA LEU A 28 -1.27 -0.46 17.90
C LEU A 28 -0.27 -1.53 18.33
N THR A 29 -0.80 -2.63 18.90
CA THR A 29 -0.02 -3.79 19.34
C THR A 29 -0.56 -5.05 18.67
N VAL A 30 0.31 -5.79 18.00
CA VAL A 30 -0.04 -6.98 17.21
C VAL A 30 0.86 -8.14 17.59
N ARG A 31 0.25 -9.33 17.79
CA ARG A 31 0.96 -10.61 17.90
C ARG A 31 0.66 -11.50 16.71
N SER A 32 1.64 -12.31 16.33
CA SER A 32 1.42 -13.38 15.37
C SER A 32 0.58 -14.50 16.00
N VAL A 33 0.11 -15.44 15.17
CA VAL A 33 -0.63 -16.65 15.62
C VAL A 33 0.19 -17.47 16.64
N ASP A 34 1.51 -17.43 16.54
CA ASP A 34 2.44 -18.12 17.46
C ASP A 34 2.73 -17.29 18.74
N GLY A 35 2.01 -16.20 18.96
CA GLY A 35 2.16 -15.33 20.14
C GLY A 35 3.38 -14.40 20.11
N ILE A 36 4.12 -14.35 19.00
CA ILE A 36 5.29 -13.46 18.85
C ILE A 36 4.82 -12.03 18.67
N LEU A 37 5.35 -11.11 19.48
CA LEU A 37 5.08 -9.68 19.37
C LEU A 37 5.67 -9.14 18.06
N LYS A 38 4.81 -8.61 17.19
CA LYS A 38 5.18 -8.08 15.87
C LYS A 38 5.15 -6.57 15.82
N LEU A 39 4.18 -5.95 16.49
CA LEU A 39 4.09 -4.51 16.67
C LEU A 39 3.83 -4.21 18.12
N GLN A 40 4.42 -3.13 18.62
CA GLN A 40 4.27 -2.70 19.99
C GLN A 40 4.13 -1.17 20.06
N ASP A 41 2.97 -0.71 20.51
CA ASP A 41 2.65 0.71 20.76
C ASP A 41 2.95 1.62 19.54
N VAL A 42 2.54 1.16 18.35
CA VAL A 42 2.76 1.89 17.10
C VAL A 42 1.70 2.97 16.95
N SER A 43 2.14 4.23 16.81
CA SER A 43 1.26 5.39 16.64
C SER A 43 1.76 6.29 15.51
N PHE A 44 0.85 6.69 14.60
CA PHE A 44 1.12 7.64 13.52
C PHE A 44 -0.18 8.11 12.86
N THR A 45 -0.06 9.13 12.01
CA THR A 45 -1.15 9.61 11.17
C THR A 45 -0.70 9.62 9.70
N ALA A 46 -1.47 9.01 8.81
CA ALA A 46 -1.34 9.15 7.37
C ALA A 46 -2.34 10.19 6.86
N MET A 47 -1.86 11.07 5.97
CA MET A 47 -2.64 12.21 5.48
C MET A 47 -3.21 11.91 4.08
N SER A 48 -4.33 12.56 3.74
CA SER A 48 -4.81 12.58 2.37
C SER A 48 -3.81 13.31 1.47
N GLY A 49 -3.67 12.85 0.23
CA GLY A 49 -2.77 13.48 -0.72
C GLY A 49 -1.28 13.36 -0.39
N GLU A 50 -0.89 12.40 0.45
CA GLU A 50 0.51 12.07 0.71
C GLU A 50 0.83 10.60 0.42
N ILE A 51 2.11 10.32 0.19
CA ILE A 51 2.66 8.96 0.25
C ILE A 51 3.47 8.86 1.53
N LEU A 52 2.95 8.12 2.53
CA LEU A 52 3.67 7.77 3.74
C LEU A 52 4.44 6.46 3.49
N GLY A 53 5.76 6.54 3.43
CA GLY A 53 6.64 5.37 3.35
C GLY A 53 6.79 4.70 4.71
N ILE A 54 6.91 3.39 4.72
CA ILE A 54 7.27 2.63 5.94
C ILE A 54 8.59 1.92 5.69
N ALA A 55 9.62 2.37 6.37
CA ALA A 55 10.96 1.78 6.37
C ALA A 55 11.15 0.85 7.56
N GLY A 56 11.97 -0.18 7.39
CA GLY A 56 12.36 -1.11 8.45
C GLY A 56 13.13 -2.29 7.87
N ILE A 57 13.96 -2.93 8.67
CA ILE A 57 14.57 -4.21 8.26
C ILE A 57 13.48 -5.29 8.15
N SER A 58 13.75 -6.33 7.37
CA SER A 58 12.81 -7.44 7.21
C SER A 58 12.38 -8.00 8.57
N GLY A 59 11.08 -8.16 8.78
CA GLY A 59 10.51 -8.65 10.04
C GLY A 59 10.28 -7.58 11.11
N SER A 60 10.46 -6.29 10.81
CA SER A 60 10.15 -5.19 11.75
C SER A 60 8.66 -4.88 11.90
N GLY A 61 7.76 -5.65 11.28
CA GLY A 61 6.31 -5.50 11.46
C GLY A 61 5.60 -4.70 10.36
N GLN A 62 6.28 -4.34 9.26
CA GLN A 62 5.70 -3.54 8.18
C GLN A 62 4.47 -4.21 7.55
N LYS A 63 4.56 -5.52 7.28
CA LYS A 63 3.47 -6.30 6.71
C LYS A 63 2.30 -6.39 7.69
N GLU A 64 2.58 -6.74 8.93
CA GLU A 64 1.59 -6.86 9.99
C GLU A 64 0.87 -5.53 10.25
N LEU A 65 1.56 -4.41 10.09
CA LEU A 65 0.95 -3.08 10.20
C LEU A 65 -0.09 -2.83 9.10
N LEU A 66 0.25 -3.11 7.83
CA LEU A 66 -0.71 -2.93 6.73
C LEU A 66 -1.89 -3.90 6.85
N GLU A 67 -1.64 -5.15 7.22
CA GLU A 67 -2.67 -6.17 7.41
C GLU A 67 -3.61 -5.81 8.58
N ALA A 68 -3.09 -5.26 9.68
CA ALA A 68 -3.89 -4.78 10.80
C ALA A 68 -4.81 -3.61 10.38
N ILE A 69 -4.29 -2.62 9.64
CA ILE A 69 -5.08 -1.50 9.11
C ILE A 69 -6.16 -2.01 8.14
N ALA A 70 -5.84 -3.04 7.33
CA ALA A 70 -6.78 -3.64 6.39
C ALA A 70 -7.84 -4.57 7.04
N GLY A 71 -7.77 -4.81 8.35
CA GLY A 71 -8.65 -5.73 9.06
C GLY A 71 -8.36 -7.21 8.78
N LEU A 72 -7.16 -7.53 8.29
CA LEU A 72 -6.73 -8.89 7.94
C LEU A 72 -5.92 -9.56 9.06
N GLN A 73 -5.46 -8.79 10.04
CA GLN A 73 -4.64 -9.24 11.17
C GLN A 73 -5.36 -8.89 12.48
N PRO A 74 -5.54 -9.82 13.43
CA PRO A 74 -6.06 -9.51 14.75
C PRO A 74 -5.13 -8.58 15.50
N VAL A 75 -5.70 -7.63 16.23
CA VAL A 75 -4.98 -6.62 17.02
C VAL A 75 -5.23 -6.88 18.49
N GLU A 76 -4.16 -6.87 19.30
CA GLU A 76 -4.23 -7.07 20.76
C GLU A 76 -4.66 -5.80 21.48
N ASN A 77 -4.13 -4.65 21.05
CA ASN A 77 -4.39 -3.36 21.67
C ASN A 77 -4.22 -2.21 20.68
N GLY A 78 -4.83 -1.07 20.98
CA GLY A 78 -4.74 0.15 20.16
C GLY A 78 -6.02 0.47 19.40
N SER A 79 -5.94 1.44 18.49
CA SER A 79 -7.04 1.84 17.62
C SER A 79 -6.52 2.19 16.21
N VAL A 80 -7.38 2.00 15.20
CA VAL A 80 -7.17 2.47 13.84
C VAL A 80 -8.43 3.19 13.39
N SER A 81 -8.36 4.50 13.29
CA SER A 81 -9.50 5.34 12.91
C SER A 81 -9.33 5.87 11.48
N TYR A 82 -10.38 5.74 10.67
CA TYR A 82 -10.54 6.50 9.45
C TYR A 82 -11.16 7.86 9.77
N ILE A 83 -10.65 8.93 9.14
CA ILE A 83 -11.11 10.30 9.36
C ILE A 83 -11.70 10.82 8.05
N GLU A 84 -12.98 11.19 8.09
CA GLU A 84 -13.70 11.81 6.99
C GLU A 84 -13.27 13.27 6.76
N ASP A 85 -13.68 13.86 5.65
CA ASP A 85 -13.35 15.25 5.32
C ASP A 85 -13.96 16.27 6.30
N ASP A 86 -15.05 15.92 6.96
CA ASP A 86 -15.72 16.71 8.02
C ASP A 86 -15.13 16.51 9.42
N GLY A 87 -14.13 15.64 9.56
CA GLY A 87 -13.48 15.28 10.82
C GLY A 87 -14.16 14.14 11.60
N THR A 88 -15.24 13.56 11.09
CA THR A 88 -15.87 12.37 11.67
C THR A 88 -14.87 11.20 11.69
N ARG A 89 -14.85 10.46 12.80
CA ARG A 89 -13.94 9.33 13.03
C ARG A 89 -14.69 8.01 13.03
N ASP A 90 -14.24 7.08 12.22
CA ASP A 90 -14.74 5.71 12.15
C ASP A 90 -13.64 4.73 12.59
N GLU A 91 -13.85 4.04 13.72
CA GLU A 91 -12.95 2.96 14.16
C GLU A 91 -13.01 1.79 13.18
N LEU A 92 -11.86 1.32 12.71
CA LEU A 92 -11.74 0.23 11.76
C LEU A 92 -11.45 -1.12 12.41
N LEU A 93 -10.84 -1.15 13.61
CA LEU A 93 -10.51 -2.39 14.27
C LEU A 93 -11.77 -3.19 14.65
N GLY A 94 -11.68 -4.51 14.48
CA GLY A 94 -12.78 -5.42 14.75
C GLY A 94 -13.89 -5.39 13.70
N LYS A 95 -13.77 -4.58 12.65
CA LYS A 95 -14.69 -4.56 11.52
C LYS A 95 -14.11 -5.36 10.37
N ASP A 96 -14.96 -6.16 9.74
CA ASP A 96 -14.56 -6.84 8.50
C ASP A 96 -14.51 -5.85 7.32
N PRO A 97 -13.75 -6.16 6.26
CA PRO A 97 -13.60 -5.28 5.11
C PRO A 97 -14.91 -4.91 4.41
N LEU A 98 -15.95 -5.74 4.50
CA LEU A 98 -17.26 -5.43 3.91
C LEU A 98 -17.99 -4.36 4.72
N SER A 99 -18.00 -4.49 6.05
CA SER A 99 -18.58 -3.49 6.96
C SER A 99 -17.89 -2.13 6.81
N ILE A 100 -16.58 -2.11 6.57
CA ILE A 100 -15.83 -0.89 6.27
C ILE A 100 -16.29 -0.29 4.94
N ALA A 101 -16.43 -1.11 3.91
CA ALA A 101 -16.87 -0.66 2.59
C ALA A 101 -18.33 -0.16 2.56
N GLU A 102 -19.24 -0.75 3.36
CA GLU A 102 -20.63 -0.33 3.50
C GLU A 102 -20.76 1.08 4.08
N LYS A 103 -19.80 1.52 4.86
CA LYS A 103 -19.69 2.91 5.37
C LYS A 103 -19.16 3.91 4.33
N GLY A 104 -18.88 3.45 3.11
CA GLY A 104 -18.30 4.27 2.06
C GLY A 104 -16.78 4.45 2.17
N ILE A 105 -16.14 3.77 3.13
CA ILE A 105 -14.69 3.80 3.32
C ILE A 105 -14.06 2.83 2.34
N THR A 106 -13.52 3.35 1.25
CA THR A 106 -12.84 2.54 0.23
C THR A 106 -11.37 2.40 0.58
N LEU A 107 -11.02 1.28 1.20
CA LEU A 107 -9.66 0.90 1.52
C LEU A 107 -9.20 -0.19 0.55
N SER A 108 -8.16 0.11 -0.23
CA SER A 108 -7.55 -0.84 -1.16
C SER A 108 -6.24 -1.35 -0.63
N PHE A 109 -5.98 -2.64 -0.81
CA PHE A 109 -4.76 -3.30 -0.36
C PHE A 109 -4.08 -4.04 -1.51
N VAL A 110 -2.83 -3.69 -1.76
CA VAL A 110 -1.94 -4.37 -2.70
C VAL A 110 -0.93 -5.19 -1.90
N PRO A 111 -1.17 -6.51 -1.70
CA PRO A 111 -0.29 -7.36 -0.90
C PRO A 111 1.01 -7.69 -1.62
N GLU A 112 2.01 -8.14 -0.84
CA GLU A 112 3.26 -8.69 -1.37
C GLU A 112 3.01 -9.95 -2.21
N ASP A 113 2.18 -10.87 -1.70
CA ASP A 113 1.77 -12.07 -2.42
C ASP A 113 0.66 -11.77 -3.44
N ARG A 114 1.07 -11.56 -4.67
CA ARG A 114 0.21 -11.15 -5.77
C ARG A 114 -0.87 -12.17 -6.14
N LEU A 115 -0.52 -13.46 -6.08
CA LEU A 115 -1.39 -14.56 -6.52
C LEU A 115 -2.00 -15.39 -5.39
N GLY A 116 -1.47 -15.27 -4.17
CA GLY A 116 -2.06 -15.91 -2.98
C GLY A 116 -3.09 -15.02 -2.28
N MET A 117 -2.85 -13.70 -2.24
CA MET A 117 -3.71 -12.74 -1.54
C MET A 117 -4.32 -11.68 -2.47
N GLY A 118 -3.62 -11.32 -3.56
CA GLY A 118 -4.03 -10.23 -4.44
C GLY A 118 -5.01 -10.65 -5.53
N LEU A 119 -4.58 -11.50 -6.42
CA LEU A 119 -5.33 -11.99 -7.60
C LEU A 119 -5.50 -13.51 -7.54
N VAL A 120 -6.55 -14.02 -8.17
CA VAL A 120 -6.74 -15.46 -8.35
C VAL A 120 -6.07 -15.88 -9.65
N GLY A 121 -4.90 -16.55 -9.54
CA GLY A 121 -4.06 -16.90 -10.69
C GLY A 121 -4.74 -17.76 -11.77
N GLY A 122 -5.71 -18.61 -11.38
CA GLY A 122 -6.48 -19.46 -12.29
C GLY A 122 -7.60 -18.74 -13.06
N MET A 123 -8.00 -17.55 -12.62
CA MET A 123 -9.01 -16.71 -13.26
C MET A 123 -8.38 -15.82 -14.35
N ASP A 124 -9.20 -15.43 -15.33
CA ASP A 124 -8.82 -14.42 -16.32
C ASP A 124 -8.81 -12.99 -15.74
N LEU A 125 -8.38 -12.00 -16.53
CA LEU A 125 -8.32 -10.61 -16.09
C LEU A 125 -9.72 -10.06 -15.78
N GLY A 126 -10.71 -10.36 -16.61
CA GLY A 126 -12.09 -9.90 -16.42
C GLY A 126 -12.72 -10.43 -15.13
N ASP A 127 -12.54 -11.71 -14.84
CA ASP A 127 -13.04 -12.34 -13.61
C ASP A 127 -12.30 -11.81 -12.37
N ASN A 128 -11.00 -11.53 -12.46
CA ASN A 128 -10.26 -10.89 -11.36
C ASN A 128 -10.76 -9.45 -11.07
N MET A 129 -11.13 -8.67 -12.10
CA MET A 129 -11.76 -7.36 -11.89
C MET A 129 -13.14 -7.47 -11.23
N MET A 130 -13.88 -8.53 -11.52
CA MET A 130 -15.20 -8.79 -10.94
C MET A 130 -15.14 -9.03 -9.43
N LEU A 131 -14.03 -9.55 -8.87
CA LEU A 131 -13.90 -9.83 -7.43
C LEU A 131 -14.14 -8.60 -6.54
N ARG A 132 -13.93 -7.39 -7.02
CA ARG A 132 -14.20 -6.15 -6.29
C ARG A 132 -15.62 -5.60 -6.50
N SER A 133 -16.39 -6.15 -7.41
CA SER A 133 -17.70 -5.60 -7.81
C SER A 133 -18.86 -6.59 -7.81
N PHE A 134 -18.62 -7.90 -7.63
CA PHE A 134 -19.65 -8.92 -7.76
C PHE A 134 -20.82 -8.78 -6.76
N ARG A 135 -20.64 -8.10 -5.63
CA ARG A 135 -21.67 -7.78 -4.64
C ARG A 135 -22.28 -6.38 -4.81
N LYS A 136 -21.76 -5.57 -5.76
CA LYS A 136 -22.31 -4.24 -6.02
C LYS A 136 -23.51 -4.38 -6.98
N GLY A 137 -24.72 -4.22 -6.48
CA GLY A 137 -25.94 -4.23 -7.26
C GLY A 137 -27.05 -5.06 -6.63
N ARG A 138 -28.32 -4.77 -7.03
CA ARG A 138 -29.53 -5.48 -6.59
C ARG A 138 -29.97 -6.57 -7.56
N SER A 139 -29.18 -6.85 -8.60
CA SER A 139 -29.53 -7.84 -9.63
C SER A 139 -29.23 -9.26 -9.16
N PHE A 140 -30.11 -10.20 -9.51
CA PHE A 140 -29.93 -11.64 -9.33
C PHE A 140 -28.79 -12.17 -10.24
N PHE A 141 -28.42 -11.44 -11.29
CA PHE A 141 -27.38 -11.81 -12.24
C PHE A 141 -26.11 -10.99 -11.98
N THR A 142 -24.96 -11.67 -11.98
CA THR A 142 -23.65 -11.03 -11.86
C THR A 142 -23.34 -10.21 -13.12
N ASP A 143 -23.02 -8.94 -12.97
CA ASP A 143 -22.55 -8.10 -14.05
C ASP A 143 -21.15 -8.53 -14.51
N ARG A 144 -21.04 -9.01 -15.74
CA ARG A 144 -19.76 -9.37 -16.38
C ARG A 144 -19.27 -8.35 -17.40
N LYS A 145 -20.14 -7.39 -17.80
CA LYS A 145 -19.76 -6.40 -18.82
C LYS A 145 -18.82 -5.34 -18.27
N ASN A 146 -19.17 -4.76 -17.12
CA ASN A 146 -18.36 -3.71 -16.51
C ASN A 146 -16.96 -4.21 -16.09
N PRO A 147 -16.78 -5.37 -15.40
CA PRO A 147 -15.47 -5.93 -15.10
C PRO A 147 -14.61 -6.18 -16.35
N ARG A 148 -15.19 -6.71 -17.43
CA ARG A 148 -14.45 -6.93 -18.68
C ARG A 148 -14.05 -5.62 -19.37
N ARG A 149 -14.91 -4.59 -19.32
CA ARG A 149 -14.54 -3.23 -19.78
C ARG A 149 -13.39 -2.68 -18.97
N LEU A 150 -13.47 -2.80 -17.64
CA LEU A 150 -12.39 -2.39 -16.74
C LEU A 150 -11.09 -3.14 -17.03
N ALA A 151 -11.14 -4.46 -17.27
CA ALA A 151 -9.96 -5.25 -17.61
C ALA A 151 -9.29 -4.72 -18.91
N LYS A 152 -10.09 -4.39 -19.95
CA LYS A 152 -9.57 -3.77 -21.18
C LYS A 152 -8.92 -2.42 -20.91
N GLN A 153 -9.59 -1.56 -20.14
CA GLN A 153 -9.06 -0.25 -19.77
C GLN A 153 -7.72 -0.36 -19.02
N VAL A 154 -7.63 -1.25 -18.02
CA VAL A 154 -6.37 -1.50 -17.29
C VAL A 154 -5.27 -2.03 -18.21
N VAL A 155 -5.61 -2.93 -19.15
CA VAL A 155 -4.65 -3.44 -20.13
C VAL A 155 -4.10 -2.33 -21.02
N GLU A 156 -4.96 -1.43 -21.50
CA GLU A 156 -4.60 -0.31 -22.37
C GLU A 156 -3.81 0.77 -21.60
N GLU A 157 -4.35 1.24 -20.47
CA GLU A 157 -3.76 2.36 -19.70
C GLU A 157 -2.41 2.01 -19.07
N LEU A 158 -2.22 0.74 -18.63
CA LEU A 158 -1.00 0.30 -17.96
C LEU A 158 -0.07 -0.49 -18.89
N ASP A 159 -0.38 -0.56 -20.17
CA ASP A 159 0.40 -1.34 -21.15
C ASP A 159 0.69 -2.76 -20.64
N VAL A 160 -0.36 -3.49 -20.24
CA VAL A 160 -0.25 -4.87 -19.80
C VAL A 160 -0.03 -5.77 -20.99
N LYS A 161 1.09 -6.45 -21.02
CA LYS A 161 1.40 -7.38 -22.13
C LYS A 161 0.66 -8.70 -21.92
N THR A 162 -0.44 -8.88 -22.65
CA THR A 162 -1.30 -10.06 -22.61
C THR A 162 -1.88 -10.34 -24.00
N PRO A 163 -2.07 -11.60 -24.41
CA PRO A 163 -2.78 -11.93 -25.66
C PRO A 163 -4.24 -11.45 -25.66
N SER A 164 -4.91 -11.51 -24.52
CA SER A 164 -6.30 -11.07 -24.36
C SER A 164 -6.68 -10.93 -22.88
N ILE A 165 -7.84 -10.33 -22.59
CA ILE A 165 -8.38 -10.24 -21.22
C ILE A 165 -8.88 -11.56 -20.66
N GLU A 166 -9.07 -12.58 -21.50
CA GLU A 166 -9.42 -13.96 -21.14
C GLU A 166 -8.19 -14.79 -20.74
N THR A 167 -6.99 -14.20 -20.81
CA THR A 167 -5.77 -14.87 -20.37
C THR A 167 -5.76 -15.05 -18.84
N GLN A 168 -5.48 -16.25 -18.36
CA GLN A 168 -5.31 -16.50 -16.93
C GLN A 168 -4.14 -15.69 -16.38
N VAL A 169 -4.34 -15.02 -15.23
CA VAL A 169 -3.35 -14.10 -14.65
C VAL A 169 -2.02 -14.79 -14.35
N ARG A 170 -2.04 -16.06 -13.94
CA ARG A 170 -0.81 -16.85 -13.70
C ARG A 170 0.10 -17.04 -14.92
N LYS A 171 -0.40 -16.77 -16.15
CA LYS A 171 0.37 -16.86 -17.40
C LYS A 171 1.08 -15.54 -17.74
N LEU A 172 0.82 -14.48 -17.01
CA LEU A 172 1.47 -13.19 -17.18
C LEU A 172 2.84 -13.15 -16.51
N SER A 173 3.72 -12.27 -16.99
CA SER A 173 4.95 -11.95 -16.24
C SER A 173 4.64 -11.25 -14.91
N GLY A 174 5.58 -11.32 -13.95
CA GLY A 174 5.38 -10.70 -12.62
C GLY A 174 5.03 -9.21 -12.70
N GLY A 175 5.65 -8.44 -13.61
CA GLY A 175 5.33 -7.03 -13.84
C GLY A 175 3.90 -6.82 -14.34
N ASN A 176 3.44 -7.65 -15.27
CA ASN A 176 2.06 -7.56 -15.77
C ASN A 176 1.04 -7.99 -14.72
N VAL A 177 1.33 -9.02 -13.91
CA VAL A 177 0.49 -9.38 -12.75
C VAL A 177 0.35 -8.19 -11.81
N GLN A 178 1.45 -7.49 -11.51
CA GLN A 178 1.44 -6.33 -10.62
C GLN A 178 0.63 -5.16 -11.19
N LYS A 179 0.79 -4.85 -12.47
CA LYS A 179 0.00 -3.83 -13.17
C LYS A 179 -1.50 -4.13 -13.09
N VAL A 180 -1.91 -5.37 -13.32
CA VAL A 180 -3.31 -5.81 -13.21
C VAL A 180 -3.82 -5.65 -11.77
N LEU A 181 -3.03 -6.06 -10.77
CA LEU A 181 -3.41 -5.94 -9.37
C LEU A 181 -3.57 -4.47 -8.95
N VAL A 182 -2.57 -3.63 -9.20
CA VAL A 182 -2.61 -2.20 -8.85
C VAL A 182 -3.73 -1.49 -9.61
N GLY A 183 -3.89 -1.76 -10.91
CA GLY A 183 -4.96 -1.21 -11.73
C GLY A 183 -6.36 -1.54 -11.18
N ARG A 184 -6.59 -2.80 -10.75
CA ARG A 184 -7.85 -3.19 -10.10
C ARG A 184 -8.11 -2.42 -8.82
N GLU A 185 -7.11 -2.29 -7.96
CA GLU A 185 -7.25 -1.61 -6.67
C GLU A 185 -7.51 -0.10 -6.85
N ILE A 186 -6.79 0.54 -7.78
CA ILE A 186 -6.97 1.97 -8.10
C ILE A 186 -8.35 2.25 -8.73
N ALA A 187 -8.84 1.33 -9.58
CA ALA A 187 -10.14 1.47 -10.23
C ALA A 187 -11.32 1.45 -9.25
N SER A 188 -11.11 1.00 -8.02
CA SER A 188 -12.11 1.11 -6.95
C SER A 188 -12.29 2.54 -6.41
N ALA A 189 -11.49 3.51 -6.89
CA ALA A 189 -11.40 4.88 -6.42
C ALA A 189 -11.17 4.96 -4.89
N PRO A 190 -10.04 4.41 -4.39
CA PRO A 190 -9.81 4.31 -2.97
C PRO A 190 -9.65 5.69 -2.32
N LYS A 191 -10.06 5.80 -1.05
CA LYS A 191 -9.68 6.88 -0.15
C LYS A 191 -8.36 6.61 0.55
N VAL A 192 -8.06 5.34 0.76
CA VAL A 192 -6.82 4.85 1.35
C VAL A 192 -6.28 3.71 0.49
N LEU A 193 -5.00 3.78 0.13
CA LEU A 193 -4.31 2.76 -0.64
C LEU A 193 -3.11 2.24 0.16
N LEU A 194 -3.20 0.99 0.58
CA LEU A 194 -2.11 0.28 1.27
C LEU A 194 -1.35 -0.56 0.24
N THR A 195 -0.02 -0.44 0.22
CA THR A 195 0.82 -1.21 -0.71
C THR A 195 1.99 -1.85 0.01
N ALA A 196 2.08 -3.17 -0.08
CA ALA A 196 3.20 -3.93 0.47
C ALA A 196 4.11 -4.42 -0.66
N TYR A 197 5.33 -3.88 -0.73
CA TYR A 197 6.37 -4.30 -1.67
C TYR A 197 5.92 -4.34 -3.14
N ALA A 198 5.15 -3.33 -3.56
CA ALA A 198 4.46 -3.30 -4.85
C ALA A 198 5.39 -3.41 -6.08
N VAL A 199 6.67 -3.08 -5.93
CA VAL A 199 7.66 -3.12 -7.02
C VAL A 199 8.68 -4.24 -6.89
N ARG A 200 8.58 -5.07 -5.87
CA ARG A 200 9.55 -6.15 -5.61
C ARG A 200 9.64 -7.12 -6.79
N GLY A 201 10.86 -7.32 -7.29
CA GLY A 201 11.13 -8.24 -8.41
C GLY A 201 10.56 -7.77 -9.74
N LEU A 202 10.31 -6.48 -9.91
CA LEU A 202 9.97 -5.87 -11.19
C LEU A 202 11.22 -5.31 -11.88
N ASP A 203 11.14 -5.16 -13.20
CA ASP A 203 12.09 -4.38 -13.96
C ASP A 203 11.90 -2.86 -13.70
N ILE A 204 12.89 -2.07 -14.07
CA ILE A 204 12.91 -0.62 -13.79
C ILE A 204 11.69 0.08 -14.41
N ASN A 205 11.33 -0.24 -15.66
CA ASN A 205 10.21 0.42 -16.34
C ASN A 205 8.87 0.10 -15.68
N SER A 206 8.64 -1.17 -15.31
CA SER A 206 7.45 -1.59 -14.57
C SER A 206 7.38 -0.93 -13.20
N SER A 207 8.52 -0.75 -12.52
CA SER A 207 8.58 -0.05 -11.23
C SER A 207 8.18 1.42 -11.36
N HIS A 208 8.71 2.13 -12.36
CA HIS A 208 8.33 3.53 -12.62
C HIS A 208 6.84 3.67 -12.92
N THR A 209 6.26 2.78 -13.72
CA THR A 209 4.80 2.77 -13.94
C THR A 209 4.02 2.71 -12.63
N ILE A 210 4.46 1.89 -11.67
CA ILE A 210 3.80 1.80 -10.36
C ILE A 210 3.99 3.08 -9.55
N TYR A 211 5.19 3.67 -9.54
CA TYR A 211 5.44 4.95 -8.84
C TYR A 211 4.58 6.08 -9.39
N ASP A 212 4.45 6.19 -10.71
CA ASP A 212 3.58 7.17 -11.37
C ASP A 212 2.11 6.98 -10.97
N LEU A 213 1.64 5.73 -10.91
CA LEU A 213 0.29 5.42 -10.45
C LEU A 213 0.06 5.83 -8.99
N LEU A 214 1.02 5.59 -8.09
CA LEU A 214 0.92 6.01 -6.70
C LEU A 214 0.88 7.53 -6.58
N ASN A 215 1.73 8.25 -7.33
CA ASN A 215 1.73 9.71 -7.39
C ASN A 215 0.41 10.26 -7.96
N GLN A 216 -0.17 9.64 -8.98
CA GLN A 216 -1.49 10.01 -9.49
C GLN A 216 -2.60 9.81 -8.44
N GLN A 217 -2.53 8.75 -7.62
CA GLN A 217 -3.50 8.57 -6.53
C GLN A 217 -3.33 9.65 -5.45
N LYS A 218 -2.10 9.94 -5.05
CA LYS A 218 -1.76 11.05 -4.16
C LYS A 218 -2.36 12.37 -4.65
N GLN A 219 -2.17 12.74 -5.92
CA GLN A 219 -2.73 13.96 -6.52
C GLN A 219 -4.27 14.00 -6.50
N LYS A 220 -4.93 12.85 -6.47
CA LYS A 220 -6.39 12.72 -6.29
C LYS A 220 -6.83 12.80 -4.82
N GLY A 221 -5.92 13.08 -3.88
CA GLY A 221 -6.21 13.17 -2.46
C GLY A 221 -6.26 11.81 -1.72
N VAL A 222 -5.83 10.73 -2.36
CA VAL A 222 -5.75 9.41 -1.71
C VAL A 222 -4.62 9.41 -0.68
N ALA A 223 -4.86 8.87 0.52
CA ALA A 223 -3.81 8.57 1.48
C ALA A 223 -3.12 7.27 1.04
N VAL A 224 -1.85 7.34 0.66
CA VAL A 224 -1.07 6.17 0.22
C VAL A 224 -0.12 5.78 1.34
N ILE A 225 -0.19 4.52 1.80
CA ILE A 225 0.79 3.95 2.74
C ILE A 225 1.60 2.90 1.97
N TYR A 226 2.89 3.16 1.82
CA TYR A 226 3.79 2.39 0.96
C TYR A 226 4.89 1.72 1.78
N VAL A 227 4.94 0.40 1.75
CA VAL A 227 6.05 -0.40 2.29
C VAL A 227 6.99 -0.77 1.15
N GLY A 228 8.27 -0.38 1.26
CA GLY A 228 9.31 -0.67 0.28
C GLY A 228 10.58 -1.19 0.95
N GLU A 229 11.40 -1.93 0.18
CA GLU A 229 12.71 -2.45 0.63
C GLU A 229 13.86 -1.49 0.36
N ASP A 230 13.75 -0.68 -0.70
CA ASP A 230 14.80 0.22 -1.14
C ASP A 230 14.64 1.60 -0.53
N LEU A 231 15.61 1.99 0.30
CA LEU A 231 15.64 3.30 0.93
C LEU A 231 15.76 4.45 -0.08
N ASP A 232 16.44 4.25 -1.20
CA ASP A 232 16.56 5.30 -2.23
C ASP A 232 15.17 5.56 -2.84
N VAL A 233 14.38 4.52 -3.08
CA VAL A 233 12.99 4.65 -3.53
C VAL A 233 12.14 5.35 -2.47
N LEU A 234 12.25 4.96 -1.20
CA LEU A 234 11.47 5.59 -0.12
C LEU A 234 11.78 7.10 0.00
N LEU A 235 13.06 7.48 -0.09
CA LEU A 235 13.49 8.88 -0.02
C LEU A 235 13.02 9.71 -1.22
N GLU A 236 12.95 9.11 -2.42
CA GLU A 236 12.55 9.80 -3.64
C GLU A 236 11.03 9.84 -3.82
N LEU A 237 10.32 8.76 -3.47
CA LEU A 237 8.88 8.60 -3.70
C LEU A 237 8.01 9.18 -2.57
N CYS A 238 8.41 8.97 -1.30
CA CYS A 238 7.54 9.24 -0.16
C CYS A 238 7.69 10.67 0.36
N ASP A 239 6.59 11.28 0.81
CA ASP A 239 6.60 12.61 1.42
C ASP A 239 7.13 12.57 2.85
N ARG A 240 6.71 11.55 3.61
CA ARG A 240 7.22 11.23 4.94
C ARG A 240 7.54 9.75 5.02
N ILE A 241 8.47 9.40 5.89
CA ILE A 241 8.88 8.01 6.12
C ILE A 241 8.76 7.70 7.61
N LEU A 242 7.86 6.78 7.94
CA LEU A 242 7.77 6.13 9.24
C LEU A 242 8.84 5.04 9.31
N VAL A 243 9.70 5.10 10.29
CA VAL A 243 10.76 4.09 10.49
C VAL A 243 10.38 3.15 11.59
N LEU A 244 10.29 1.85 11.26
CA LEU A 244 10.06 0.77 12.21
C LEU A 244 11.38 0.07 12.57
N CYS A 245 11.59 -0.15 13.84
CA CYS A 245 12.66 -0.98 14.38
C CYS A 245 12.06 -1.97 15.39
N ALA A 246 12.25 -3.27 15.17
CA ALA A 246 11.78 -4.33 16.05
C ALA A 246 10.30 -4.15 16.53
N GLY A 247 9.42 -3.80 15.61
CA GLY A 247 7.99 -3.63 15.88
C GLY A 247 7.59 -2.30 16.55
N ARG A 248 8.50 -1.37 16.73
CA ARG A 248 8.25 -0.04 17.32
C ARG A 248 8.55 1.08 16.34
N VAL A 249 7.92 2.22 16.52
CA VAL A 249 8.26 3.43 15.77
C VAL A 249 9.56 3.99 16.33
N SER A 250 10.61 4.03 15.49
CA SER A 250 11.87 4.70 15.80
C SER A 250 11.81 6.20 15.52
N GLY A 251 10.95 6.62 14.59
CA GLY A 251 10.68 8.01 14.28
C GLY A 251 9.99 8.19 12.93
N ILE A 252 9.64 9.44 12.61
CA ILE A 252 9.09 9.84 11.32
C ILE A 252 9.97 10.96 10.77
N VAL A 253 10.42 10.81 9.54
CA VAL A 253 11.30 11.78 8.87
C VAL A 253 10.66 12.25 7.55
N PRO A 254 10.96 13.48 7.08
CA PRO A 254 10.57 13.91 5.74
C PRO A 254 11.29 13.05 4.68
N GLY A 255 10.60 12.69 3.59
CA GLY A 255 11.23 11.97 2.48
C GLY A 255 12.34 12.79 1.85
N ARG A 256 12.04 14.06 1.48
CA ARG A 256 13.08 14.99 1.00
C ARG A 256 13.95 15.50 2.15
N GLY A 257 15.25 15.42 1.95
CA GLY A 257 16.23 15.95 2.89
C GLY A 257 16.66 14.99 3.99
N ALA A 258 15.97 13.90 4.22
CA ALA A 258 16.45 12.85 5.10
C ALA A 258 17.66 12.14 4.48
N LYS A 259 18.65 11.85 5.30
CA LYS A 259 19.86 11.15 4.82
C LYS A 259 19.66 9.64 4.94
N LYS A 260 19.95 8.91 3.87
CA LYS A 260 19.86 7.44 3.83
C LYS A 260 20.53 6.79 5.06
N ARG A 261 21.70 7.32 5.48
CA ARG A 261 22.42 6.82 6.65
C ARG A 261 21.63 7.00 7.96
N GLU A 262 20.97 8.13 8.13
CA GLU A 262 20.16 8.42 9.33
C GLU A 262 18.96 7.49 9.41
N VAL A 263 18.22 7.35 8.31
CA VAL A 263 17.09 6.39 8.23
C VAL A 263 17.57 4.95 8.49
N GLY A 264 18.71 4.56 7.89
CA GLY A 264 19.32 3.25 8.12
C GLY A 264 19.69 2.98 9.59
N MET A 265 20.22 3.99 10.29
CA MET A 265 20.50 3.89 11.72
C MET A 265 19.20 3.73 12.54
N MET A 266 18.16 4.49 12.22
CA MET A 266 16.85 4.38 12.89
C MET A 266 16.19 3.01 12.68
N MET A 267 16.45 2.32 11.57
CA MET A 267 15.95 0.97 11.31
C MET A 267 16.61 -0.10 12.19
N THR A 268 17.78 0.18 12.76
CA THR A 268 18.56 -0.78 13.56
C THR A 268 18.62 -0.44 15.03
N HIS A 269 18.31 0.82 15.40
CA HIS A 269 18.35 1.29 16.78
C HIS A 269 17.01 1.95 17.13
N ILE A 270 16.35 1.46 18.15
CA ILE A 270 15.17 2.15 18.72
C ILE A 270 15.71 3.43 19.37
N GLY A 271 15.25 4.60 18.92
CA GLY A 271 15.76 5.92 19.24
C GLY A 271 16.30 6.05 20.67
N GLY A 272 17.62 5.99 20.78
CA GLY A 272 18.34 6.50 21.90
C GLY A 272 18.61 7.97 21.61
N GLY A 273 18.00 8.85 22.41
CA GLY A 273 18.33 10.28 22.39
C GLY A 273 19.83 10.46 22.48
N SER A 274 20.31 11.40 21.73
CA SER A 274 21.63 11.98 21.84
C SER A 274 22.11 12.09 23.30
N ASN A 275 23.06 11.26 23.66
CA ASN A 275 24.05 11.56 24.66
C ASN A 275 25.41 11.19 24.07
N GLU A 276 26.05 12.15 23.50
CA GLU A 276 27.43 12.65 23.63
C GLU A 276 27.77 13.54 22.46
#